data_2f48a84369ddf730359e50b2ac59d382
#
_entry.id   2f48a84369ddf730359e50b2ac59d382
#
_cell.length_a   1.000
_cell.length_b   1.000
_cell.length_c   1.000
_cell.angle_alpha   90.00
_cell.angle_beta   90.00
_cell.angle_gamma   90.00
#
_symmetry.space_group_name_H-M   'P 1'
#
loop_
_entity.id
_entity.type
_entity.pdbx_description
1 polymer ?
#
loop_
_entity_poly.entity_id
_entity_poly.type
_entity_poly.pdbx_seq_one_letter_code
_entity_poly.pdbx_strand_id
1 'polypeptide(L)'
;NANYGGAWLGLAQIWVSGSHIYQATTKVNDFYFNKAKYNTPAWRQFVMCQEVGHTFGLDHQDEIFDNPNLGTCMDYTNDPSGTINEWLSNEHPNQHDYDQLVTIYTHLDGGSKGRGSSANGKPATVGQNIDLNDSSAWGEAMRKDSRGNNSLYERDLGNDERLFTFVIWAN
;
A
#
# COMPACT_ATOMS: atom_id res chain seq x y z
N ASN A 1 -13.82 2.99 5.02
CA ASN A 1 -13.36 3.22 6.40
C ASN A 1 -14.26 2.45 7.34
N ALA A 2 -13.69 1.78 8.32
CA ALA A 2 -14.38 1.05 9.36
C ALA A 2 -13.46 0.83 10.57
N ASN A 3 -14.03 0.39 11.67
CA ASN A 3 -13.25 -0.12 12.80
C ASN A 3 -12.87 -1.58 12.52
N TYR A 4 -11.60 -1.80 12.25
CA TYR A 4 -11.05 -3.13 12.05
C TYR A 4 -10.35 -3.63 13.31
N GLY A 5 -10.38 -4.93 13.55
CA GLY A 5 -9.44 -5.57 14.48
C GLY A 5 -7.99 -5.42 13.97
N GLY A 6 -7.02 -5.60 14.88
CA GLY A 6 -5.61 -5.48 14.53
C GLY A 6 -5.01 -4.10 14.79
N ALA A 7 -3.67 -4.05 14.80
CA ALA A 7 -2.88 -2.88 15.21
C ALA A 7 -2.37 -2.04 14.04
N TRP A 8 -3.01 -2.06 12.88
CA TRP A 8 -2.61 -1.31 11.69
C TRP A 8 -3.43 -0.03 11.50
N LEU A 9 -2.82 0.99 10.91
CA LEU A 9 -3.44 2.25 10.50
C LEU A 9 -4.05 2.15 9.11
N GLY A 10 -3.27 1.65 8.16
CA GLY A 10 -3.60 1.46 6.78
C GLY A 10 -3.16 0.10 6.26
N LEU A 11 -3.82 -0.32 5.19
CA LEU A 11 -3.56 -1.60 4.56
C LEU A 11 -3.92 -1.50 3.08
N ALA A 12 -2.96 -1.82 2.22
CA ALA A 12 -3.19 -2.00 0.80
C ALA A 12 -2.95 -3.46 0.41
N GLN A 13 -3.83 -3.98 -0.43
CA GLN A 13 -3.72 -5.32 -0.98
C GLN A 13 -3.83 -5.24 -2.48
N ILE A 14 -2.86 -5.82 -3.19
CA ILE A 14 -2.82 -5.87 -4.64
C ILE A 14 -2.71 -7.31 -5.11
N TRP A 15 -3.53 -7.67 -6.08
CA TRP A 15 -3.47 -8.95 -6.77
C TRP A 15 -2.75 -8.76 -8.09
N VAL A 16 -1.73 -9.58 -8.30
CA VAL A 16 -0.82 -9.49 -9.44
C VAL A 16 -0.86 -10.80 -10.21
N SER A 17 -0.94 -10.72 -11.53
CA SER A 17 -0.74 -11.84 -12.45
C SER A 17 0.42 -11.50 -13.38
N GLY A 18 1.50 -12.30 -13.33
CA GLY A 18 2.75 -11.93 -13.97
C GLY A 18 3.28 -10.59 -13.45
N SER A 19 3.34 -9.58 -14.31
CA SER A 19 3.76 -8.21 -13.97
C SER A 19 2.61 -7.19 -13.87
N HIS A 20 1.35 -7.63 -13.90
CA HIS A 20 0.19 -6.73 -13.96
C HIS A 20 -0.67 -6.82 -12.70
N ILE A 21 -0.96 -5.67 -12.10
CA ILE A 21 -1.96 -5.54 -11.04
C ILE A 21 -3.34 -5.59 -11.71
N TYR A 22 -4.17 -6.59 -11.34
CA TYR A 22 -5.51 -6.72 -11.89
C TYR A 22 -6.61 -6.39 -10.89
N GLN A 23 -6.28 -6.34 -9.61
CA GLN A 23 -7.19 -5.94 -8.53
C GLN A 23 -6.40 -5.30 -7.40
N ALA A 24 -7.00 -4.31 -6.74
CA ALA A 24 -6.44 -3.71 -5.53
C ALA A 24 -7.54 -3.28 -4.56
N THR A 25 -7.20 -3.25 -3.28
CA THR A 25 -8.05 -2.68 -2.22
C THR A 25 -7.22 -1.86 -1.25
N THR A 26 -7.80 -0.79 -0.72
CA THR A 26 -7.21 0.00 0.36
C THR A 26 -8.16 0.06 1.54
N LYS A 27 -7.61 0.04 2.74
CA LYS A 27 -8.36 0.18 3.99
C LYS A 27 -7.64 1.12 4.93
N VAL A 28 -8.39 1.97 5.62
CA VAL A 28 -7.91 2.76 6.74
C VAL A 28 -8.72 2.40 7.97
N ASN A 29 -8.05 2.30 9.12
CA ASN A 29 -8.64 1.79 10.34
C ASN A 29 -9.14 2.95 11.21
N ASP A 30 -10.43 3.24 11.16
CA ASP A 30 -11.06 4.33 11.90
C ASP A 30 -10.93 4.18 13.43
N PHE A 31 -10.69 2.98 13.93
CA PHE A 31 -10.40 2.77 15.35
C PHE A 31 -9.19 3.61 15.82
N TYR A 32 -8.16 3.70 14.98
CA TYR A 32 -6.98 4.53 15.28
C TYR A 32 -7.19 6.00 14.92
N PHE A 33 -7.83 6.29 13.79
CA PHE A 33 -8.09 7.66 13.36
C PHE A 33 -9.09 8.41 14.25
N ASN A 34 -9.74 7.74 15.19
CA ASN A 34 -10.51 8.37 16.26
C ASN A 34 -9.69 8.63 17.53
N LYS A 35 -8.41 8.20 17.60
CA LYS A 35 -7.51 8.49 18.72
C LYS A 35 -6.77 9.80 18.48
N ALA A 36 -6.54 10.59 19.53
CA ALA A 36 -5.96 11.93 19.46
C ALA A 36 -4.68 12.03 18.61
N LYS A 37 -3.79 11.02 18.71
CA LYS A 37 -2.53 10.97 17.93
C LYS A 37 -2.78 11.00 16.43
N TYR A 38 -3.76 10.25 15.95
CA TYR A 38 -4.00 10.03 14.51
C TYR A 38 -5.19 10.82 13.97
N ASN A 39 -5.95 11.49 14.84
CA ASN A 39 -7.14 12.25 14.46
C ASN A 39 -6.79 13.65 13.95
N THR A 40 -5.94 13.71 12.95
CA THR A 40 -5.55 14.93 12.25
C THR A 40 -5.73 14.77 10.75
N PRO A 41 -5.96 15.87 10.00
CA PRO A 41 -5.99 15.82 8.54
C PRO A 41 -4.71 15.23 7.96
N ALA A 42 -3.53 15.60 8.46
CA ALA A 42 -2.24 15.15 7.97
C ALA A 42 -2.09 13.62 8.07
N TRP A 43 -2.41 13.03 9.22
CA TRP A 43 -2.35 11.56 9.38
C TRP A 43 -3.31 10.84 8.43
N ARG A 44 -4.53 11.37 8.25
CA ARG A 44 -5.52 10.76 7.35
C ARG A 44 -5.08 10.85 5.90
N GLN A 45 -4.56 12.01 5.49
CA GLN A 45 -4.06 12.25 4.14
C GLN A 45 -2.84 11.37 3.85
N PHE A 46 -1.87 11.34 4.76
CA PHE A 46 -0.65 10.56 4.65
C PHE A 46 -0.96 9.07 4.43
N VAL A 47 -1.70 8.44 5.36
CA VAL A 47 -1.97 7.00 5.28
C VAL A 47 -2.81 6.68 4.06
N MET A 48 -3.85 7.47 3.74
CA MET A 48 -4.67 7.21 2.55
C MET A 48 -3.86 7.37 1.27
N CYS A 49 -2.98 8.37 1.18
CA CYS A 49 -2.09 8.56 0.04
C CYS A 49 -1.16 7.37 -0.14
N GLN A 50 -0.55 6.88 0.94
CA GLN A 50 0.36 5.73 0.90
C GLN A 50 -0.35 4.48 0.41
N GLU A 51 -1.48 4.13 1.01
CA GLU A 51 -2.22 2.93 0.63
C GLU A 51 -2.74 2.99 -0.82
N VAL A 52 -3.15 4.17 -1.28
CA VAL A 52 -3.52 4.37 -2.69
C VAL A 52 -2.30 4.25 -3.60
N GLY A 53 -1.14 4.79 -3.21
CA GLY A 53 0.12 4.66 -3.95
C GLY A 53 0.49 3.21 -4.24
N HIS A 54 0.34 2.33 -3.24
CA HIS A 54 0.57 0.89 -3.41
C HIS A 54 -0.35 0.25 -4.46
N THR A 55 -1.57 0.74 -4.62
CA THR A 55 -2.48 0.19 -5.65
C THR A 55 -2.03 0.46 -7.08
N PHE A 56 -1.13 1.42 -7.27
CA PHE A 56 -0.46 1.70 -8.54
C PHE A 56 0.92 1.02 -8.66
N GLY A 57 1.32 0.22 -7.70
CA GLY A 57 2.60 -0.50 -7.70
C GLY A 57 3.76 0.28 -7.11
N LEU A 58 3.53 1.44 -6.50
CA LEU A 58 4.57 2.13 -5.76
C LEU A 58 4.95 1.35 -4.51
N ASP A 59 6.24 1.31 -4.23
CA ASP A 59 6.79 0.81 -2.97
C ASP A 59 7.19 1.96 -2.05
N HIS A 60 7.52 1.66 -0.79
CA HIS A 60 8.02 2.67 0.14
C HIS A 60 9.38 3.21 -0.35
N GLN A 61 9.60 4.52 -0.20
CA GLN A 61 10.91 5.12 -0.42
C GLN A 61 11.85 4.80 0.75
N ASP A 62 11.33 4.85 1.98
CA ASP A 62 11.96 4.20 3.13
C ASP A 62 10.90 3.80 4.19
N GLU A 63 11.34 3.05 5.20
CA GLU A 63 10.48 2.57 6.29
C GLU A 63 11.07 2.95 7.66
N ILE A 64 11.74 4.09 7.73
CA ILE A 64 12.37 4.63 8.92
C ILE A 64 11.51 5.76 9.47
N PHE A 65 10.97 5.59 10.68
CA PHE A 65 10.03 6.55 11.26
C PHE A 65 10.68 7.79 11.86
N ASP A 66 11.97 7.73 12.18
CA ASP A 66 12.67 8.71 13.01
C ASP A 66 13.78 9.46 12.26
N ASN A 67 13.79 9.40 10.94
CA ASN A 67 14.63 10.21 10.06
C ASN A 67 13.85 11.41 9.47
N PRO A 68 14.52 12.39 8.85
CA PRO A 68 13.86 13.48 8.16
C PRO A 68 12.93 12.99 7.04
N ASN A 69 11.73 13.56 6.98
CA ASN A 69 10.75 13.25 5.93
C ASN A 69 11.31 13.49 4.53
N LEU A 70 11.07 12.57 3.62
CA LEU A 70 11.47 12.67 2.21
C LEU A 70 10.51 13.53 1.36
N GLY A 71 9.42 14.03 1.95
CA GLY A 71 8.41 14.82 1.26
C GLY A 71 7.48 14.01 0.37
N THR A 72 7.22 12.79 0.75
CA THR A 72 6.31 11.88 0.05
C THR A 72 5.51 11.03 1.01
N CYS A 73 4.29 10.68 0.63
CA CYS A 73 3.50 9.73 1.40
C CYS A 73 4.00 8.28 1.27
N MET A 74 4.96 8.00 0.38
CA MET A 74 5.61 6.68 0.29
C MET A 74 6.80 6.51 1.24
N ASP A 75 6.97 7.43 2.20
CA ASP A 75 8.00 7.45 3.22
C ASP A 75 7.37 7.34 4.62
N TYR A 76 7.92 6.50 5.50
CA TYR A 76 7.40 6.36 6.86
C TYR A 76 7.78 7.55 7.73
N THR A 77 6.86 7.96 8.61
CA THR A 77 7.07 9.12 9.48
C THR A 77 6.24 9.05 10.76
N ASN A 78 6.69 9.74 11.80
CA ASN A 78 5.91 10.08 12.99
C ASN A 78 5.31 11.49 12.94
N ASP A 79 5.68 12.29 11.94
CA ASP A 79 5.23 13.67 11.72
C ASP A 79 4.83 13.89 10.25
N PRO A 80 3.63 13.40 9.84
CA PRO A 80 3.21 13.50 8.43
C PRO A 80 3.16 14.93 7.89
N SER A 81 2.85 15.90 8.74
CA SER A 81 2.83 17.32 8.35
C SER A 81 4.23 17.94 8.24
N GLY A 82 5.24 17.32 8.87
CA GLY A 82 6.58 17.86 9.00
C GLY A 82 6.69 19.05 9.99
N THR A 83 5.60 19.43 10.66
CA THR A 83 5.55 20.66 11.46
C THR A 83 6.20 20.54 12.82
N ILE A 84 6.36 19.32 13.35
CA ILE A 84 6.97 19.11 14.68
C ILE A 84 8.49 19.28 14.59
N ASN A 85 9.10 18.79 13.49
CA ASN A 85 10.55 18.74 13.32
C ASN A 85 11.05 19.73 12.24
N GLU A 86 10.17 20.58 11.69
CA GLU A 86 10.48 21.47 10.56
C GLU A 86 10.97 20.71 9.31
N TRP A 87 10.40 19.52 9.07
CA TRP A 87 10.68 18.68 7.93
C TRP A 87 9.72 18.97 6.76
N LEU A 88 9.93 18.27 5.64
CA LEU A 88 8.97 18.25 4.54
C LEU A 88 7.68 17.55 4.96
N SER A 89 6.55 17.93 4.35
CA SER A 89 5.29 17.21 4.54
C SER A 89 5.29 15.90 3.73
N ASN A 90 4.87 14.81 4.36
CA ASN A 90 4.64 13.52 3.75
C ASN A 90 3.17 13.27 3.37
N GLU A 91 2.37 14.32 3.19
CA GLU A 91 0.95 14.19 2.90
C GLU A 91 0.64 13.88 1.43
N HIS A 92 1.62 14.01 0.52
CA HIS A 92 1.43 13.91 -0.93
C HIS A 92 2.57 13.13 -1.60
N PRO A 93 2.37 12.59 -2.81
CA PRO A 93 3.46 12.04 -3.61
C PRO A 93 4.46 13.14 -3.98
N ASN A 94 5.74 12.77 -4.13
CA ASN A 94 6.78 13.65 -4.66
C ASN A 94 7.15 13.31 -6.11
N GLN A 95 8.15 14.01 -6.67
CA GLN A 95 8.59 13.79 -8.05
C GLN A 95 9.12 12.37 -8.27
N HIS A 96 9.81 11.79 -7.29
CA HIS A 96 10.31 10.43 -7.37
C HIS A 96 9.17 9.41 -7.57
N ASP A 97 8.05 9.57 -6.88
CA ASP A 97 6.89 8.67 -7.03
C ASP A 97 6.32 8.75 -8.44
N TYR A 98 6.19 9.95 -9.00
CA TYR A 98 5.73 10.12 -10.39
C TYR A 98 6.70 9.52 -11.40
N ASP A 99 8.02 9.65 -11.19
CA ASP A 99 9.04 9.06 -12.06
C ASP A 99 8.99 7.52 -11.98
N GLN A 100 8.74 6.95 -10.81
CA GLN A 100 8.52 5.52 -10.64
C GLN A 100 7.26 5.05 -11.37
N LEU A 101 6.16 5.79 -11.27
CA LEU A 101 4.93 5.47 -12.03
C LEU A 101 5.17 5.51 -13.54
N VAL A 102 5.91 6.50 -14.05
CA VAL A 102 6.31 6.54 -15.46
C VAL A 102 7.11 5.29 -15.81
N THR A 103 8.03 4.85 -14.98
CA THR A 103 8.83 3.64 -15.18
C THR A 103 7.97 2.39 -15.20
N ILE A 104 7.08 2.23 -14.21
CA ILE A 104 6.19 1.08 -14.07
C ILE A 104 5.26 0.96 -15.30
N TYR A 105 4.72 2.10 -15.78
CA TYR A 105 3.75 2.13 -16.88
C TYR A 105 4.35 2.47 -18.24
N THR A 106 5.67 2.47 -18.40
CA THR A 106 6.34 2.70 -19.70
C THR A 106 6.10 1.58 -20.71
N HIS A 107 5.84 0.35 -20.25
CA HIS A 107 5.39 -0.71 -21.12
C HIS A 107 3.95 -0.42 -21.52
N LEU A 108 3.77 0.25 -22.62
CA LEU A 108 2.49 0.18 -23.32
C LEU A 108 2.20 -1.28 -23.56
N ASP A 109 1.04 -1.75 -23.18
CA ASP A 109 0.54 -3.05 -23.61
C ASP A 109 0.67 -3.03 -25.13
N GLY A 110 1.82 -3.55 -25.59
CA GLY A 110 2.28 -3.32 -26.95
C GLY A 110 1.19 -3.73 -27.87
N GLY A 111 0.80 -2.85 -28.78
CA GLY A 111 -0.36 -2.98 -29.65
C GLY A 111 -0.46 -4.34 -30.33
N SER A 112 -0.70 -5.37 -29.59
CA SER A 112 -1.20 -6.64 -30.04
C SER A 112 -2.60 -6.38 -30.55
N LYS A 113 -2.65 -5.99 -31.82
CA LYS A 113 -3.88 -6.07 -32.58
C LYS A 113 -4.58 -7.38 -32.23
N GLY A 114 -5.66 -7.31 -31.48
CA GLY A 114 -6.68 -8.34 -31.51
C GLY A 114 -6.43 -9.60 -30.70
N ARG A 115 -6.10 -9.47 -29.43
CA ARG A 115 -6.77 -10.36 -28.49
C ARG A 115 -7.70 -9.47 -27.69
N GLY A 116 -8.97 -9.55 -28.04
CA GLY A 116 -10.01 -8.94 -27.24
C GLY A 116 -9.76 -9.33 -25.80
N SER A 117 -9.43 -8.35 -24.99
CA SER A 117 -9.53 -8.49 -23.56
C SER A 117 -10.96 -8.92 -23.34
N SER A 118 -11.16 -10.22 -23.12
CA SER A 118 -12.38 -10.68 -22.49
C SER A 118 -12.41 -9.94 -21.17
N ALA A 119 -13.14 -8.85 -21.11
CA ALA A 119 -13.51 -8.17 -19.88
C ALA A 119 -14.26 -9.10 -18.90
N ASN A 120 -14.26 -10.39 -19.18
CA ASN A 120 -14.87 -11.49 -18.43
C ASN A 120 -13.87 -12.43 -17.76
N GLY A 121 -12.61 -12.07 -17.72
CA GLY A 121 -11.58 -12.87 -17.04
C GLY A 121 -11.23 -12.35 -15.65
N LYS A 122 -12.23 -12.06 -14.81
CA LYS A 122 -12.02 -12.12 -13.38
C LYS A 122 -11.65 -13.57 -13.09
N PRO A 123 -10.45 -13.88 -12.56
CA PRO A 123 -10.16 -15.23 -12.07
C PRO A 123 -11.24 -15.55 -11.04
N ALA A 124 -12.14 -16.41 -11.36
CA ALA A 124 -13.46 -16.46 -10.73
C ALA A 124 -13.41 -16.96 -9.26
N THR A 125 -12.25 -17.30 -8.72
CA THR A 125 -12.20 -17.91 -7.38
C THR A 125 -10.89 -17.76 -6.62
N VAL A 126 -9.82 -17.25 -7.20
CA VAL A 126 -8.54 -17.15 -6.50
C VAL A 126 -8.63 -16.02 -5.48
N GLY A 127 -8.57 -16.36 -4.20
CA GLY A 127 -8.59 -15.39 -3.11
C GLY A 127 -9.96 -14.91 -2.61
N GLN A 128 -11.09 -15.40 -3.14
CA GLN A 128 -12.43 -14.96 -2.72
C GLN A 128 -12.84 -15.38 -1.30
N ASN A 129 -12.18 -16.37 -0.73
CA ASN A 129 -12.45 -16.88 0.62
C ASN A 129 -11.35 -16.52 1.64
N ILE A 130 -10.47 -15.57 1.29
CA ILE A 130 -9.42 -15.12 2.20
C ILE A 130 -10.01 -14.02 3.08
N ASP A 131 -9.96 -14.18 4.39
CA ASP A 131 -10.22 -13.06 5.29
C ASP A 131 -9.05 -12.07 5.22
N LEU A 132 -9.22 -11.07 4.40
CA LEU A 132 -8.21 -10.03 4.16
C LEU A 132 -7.95 -9.14 5.37
N ASN A 133 -8.70 -9.29 6.46
CA ASN A 133 -8.46 -8.58 7.72
C ASN A 133 -7.62 -9.41 8.70
N ASP A 134 -7.47 -10.69 8.46
CA ASP A 134 -6.66 -11.60 9.27
C ASP A 134 -5.24 -11.70 8.71
N SER A 135 -4.26 -11.25 9.49
CA SER A 135 -2.84 -11.28 9.10
C SER A 135 -2.30 -12.68 8.83
N SER A 136 -2.92 -13.73 9.40
CA SER A 136 -2.54 -15.10 9.10
C SER A 136 -2.85 -15.51 7.66
N ALA A 137 -3.74 -14.78 6.99
CA ALA A 137 -4.13 -15.00 5.61
C ALA A 137 -3.28 -14.21 4.59
N TRP A 138 -2.37 -13.32 5.03
CA TRP A 138 -1.61 -12.45 4.12
C TRP A 138 -0.42 -13.14 3.45
N GLY A 139 0.01 -14.30 3.96
CA GLY A 139 1.14 -15.07 3.42
C GLY A 139 2.43 -14.90 4.21
N GLU A 140 3.57 -14.98 3.53
CA GLU A 140 4.89 -14.86 4.14
C GLU A 140 5.29 -13.40 4.28
N ALA A 141 5.94 -13.06 5.41
CA ALA A 141 6.47 -11.73 5.62
C ALA A 141 7.76 -11.53 4.81
N MET A 142 7.75 -10.56 3.92
CA MET A 142 8.85 -10.27 3.00
C MET A 142 9.77 -9.17 3.51
N ARG A 143 9.23 -8.23 4.32
CA ARG A 143 9.97 -7.06 4.77
C ARG A 143 9.47 -6.59 6.14
N LYS A 144 10.35 -5.88 6.86
CA LYS A 144 10.06 -5.25 8.16
C LYS A 144 10.40 -3.78 8.12
N ASP A 145 9.58 -3.00 8.80
CA ASP A 145 9.86 -1.60 9.10
C ASP A 145 11.02 -1.44 10.12
N SER A 146 11.46 -0.21 10.36
CA SER A 146 12.53 0.10 11.30
C SER A 146 12.23 -0.26 12.77
N ARG A 147 10.97 -0.55 13.09
CA ARG A 147 10.51 -1.00 14.41
C ARG A 147 10.39 -2.51 14.52
N GLY A 148 10.69 -3.23 13.42
CA GLY A 148 10.67 -4.69 13.38
C GLY A 148 9.29 -5.29 13.09
N ASN A 149 8.28 -4.48 12.78
CA ASN A 149 6.98 -4.97 12.35
C ASN A 149 7.02 -5.35 10.87
N ASN A 150 6.34 -6.41 10.49
CA ASN A 150 6.27 -6.81 9.09
C ASN A 150 5.45 -5.79 8.28
N SER A 151 6.08 -5.14 7.30
CA SER A 151 5.49 -4.08 6.47
C SER A 151 4.96 -4.57 5.12
N LEU A 152 5.48 -5.71 4.64
CA LEU A 152 5.07 -6.33 3.38
C LEU A 152 4.94 -7.83 3.55
N TYR A 153 3.85 -8.38 3.00
CA TYR A 153 3.60 -9.82 2.91
C TYR A 153 3.36 -10.21 1.46
N GLU A 154 3.73 -11.44 1.11
CA GLU A 154 3.44 -12.07 -0.17
C GLU A 154 2.75 -13.41 0.05
N ARG A 155 1.67 -13.66 -0.69
CA ARG A 155 0.99 -14.93 -0.75
C ARG A 155 0.92 -15.42 -2.19
N ASP A 156 1.47 -16.59 -2.43
CA ASP A 156 1.29 -17.30 -3.70
C ASP A 156 -0.15 -17.82 -3.78
N LEU A 157 -0.83 -17.47 -4.85
CA LEU A 157 -2.19 -17.91 -5.16
C LEU A 157 -2.22 -19.03 -6.22
N GLY A 158 -1.05 -19.41 -6.75
CA GLY A 158 -0.91 -20.32 -7.86
C GLY A 158 -1.14 -19.68 -9.24
N ASN A 159 -0.79 -20.39 -10.30
CA ASN A 159 -0.97 -19.94 -11.70
C ASN A 159 -0.33 -18.58 -12.04
N ASP A 160 0.84 -18.29 -11.46
CA ASP A 160 1.55 -16.99 -11.60
C ASP A 160 0.76 -15.80 -11.01
N GLU A 161 -0.15 -16.09 -10.09
CA GLU A 161 -0.89 -15.06 -9.35
C GLU A 161 -0.37 -14.93 -7.93
N ARG A 162 -0.25 -13.70 -7.45
CA ARG A 162 0.23 -13.35 -6.11
C ARG A 162 -0.62 -12.26 -5.49
N LEU A 163 -0.73 -12.33 -4.18
CA LEU A 163 -1.30 -11.28 -3.35
C LEU A 163 -0.19 -10.62 -2.55
N PHE A 164 0.00 -9.33 -2.71
CA PHE A 164 0.85 -8.53 -1.83
C PHE A 164 -0.02 -7.74 -0.85
N THR A 165 0.41 -7.71 0.40
CA THR A 165 -0.24 -6.92 1.46
C THR A 165 0.78 -5.98 2.06
N PHE A 166 0.59 -4.68 1.87
CA PHE A 166 1.35 -3.60 2.51
C PHE A 166 0.63 -3.17 3.77
N VAL A 167 1.36 -2.86 4.82
CA VAL A 167 0.79 -2.54 6.13
C VAL A 167 1.57 -1.43 6.80
N ILE A 168 0.89 -0.35 7.16
CA ILE A 168 1.41 0.64 8.10
C ILE A 168 0.81 0.40 9.48
N TRP A 169 1.67 0.17 10.48
CA TRP A 169 1.24 -0.16 11.83
C TRP A 169 1.00 1.07 12.69
N ALA A 170 -0.01 0.97 13.55
CA ALA A 170 -0.22 1.95 14.62
C ALA A 170 0.88 1.83 15.68
N ASN A 171 1.23 2.98 16.27
CA ASN A 171 2.31 3.10 17.26
C ASN A 171 1.75 3.54 18.63
#